data_48c4be34b6f607f3ae4e7fc8e43f5792
#
_entry.id   48c4be34b6f607f3ae4e7fc8e43f5792
#
_cell.length_a   1.000
_cell.length_b   1.000
_cell.length_c   1.000
_cell.angle_alpha   90.00
_cell.angle_beta   90.00
_cell.angle_gamma   90.00
#
_symmetry.space_group_name_H-M   'P 1'
#
loop_
_entity.id
_entity.type
_entity.pdbx_description
1 polymer ?
#
loop_
_entity_poly.entity_id
_entity_poly.type
_entity_poly.pdbx_seq_one_letter_code
_entity_poly.pdbx_strand_id
1 'polypeptide(L)'
;MKNDSTFHRSPIQALKYYYITSCIGLFILLVILSLLLYFSYLNHWWPFTSYIFLGLGLLSILNTCISPLIKYRYHYYKIHEDFVILKRLYIFKKEELSKIERIQFIDIGTNPLSKKLNLNSITLFTAGHTISFPIISEKEAQNIQQQILLRLRGANDDV
;
A
#
# COMPACT_ATOMS: atom_id res chain seq x y z
N MET A 1 5.55 -18.82 26.54
CA MET A 1 4.42 -18.25 25.75
C MET A 1 4.48 -16.73 25.86
N LYS A 2 5.12 -16.05 24.92
CA LYS A 2 5.16 -14.58 24.88
C LYS A 2 3.97 -14.12 24.07
N ASN A 3 2.97 -13.60 24.74
CA ASN A 3 1.76 -13.03 24.13
C ASN A 3 2.15 -11.70 23.43
N ASP A 4 2.68 -11.74 22.22
CA ASP A 4 2.85 -10.55 21.39
C ASP A 4 1.49 -10.17 20.78
N SER A 5 0.67 -9.53 21.63
CA SER A 5 -0.66 -9.03 21.25
C SER A 5 -0.63 -7.69 20.53
N THR A 6 0.51 -7.24 20.06
CA THR A 6 0.67 -5.90 19.45
C THR A 6 0.52 -5.94 17.94
N PHE A 7 -0.37 -5.09 17.43
CA PHE A 7 -0.45 -4.80 15.99
C PHE A 7 0.76 -3.95 15.58
N HIS A 8 1.44 -4.36 14.52
CA HIS A 8 2.55 -3.63 13.94
C HIS A 8 2.07 -2.60 12.93
N ARG A 9 2.78 -1.48 12.84
CA ARG A 9 2.53 -0.39 11.89
C ARG A 9 3.71 -0.24 10.94
N SER A 10 3.45 0.38 9.80
CA SER A 10 4.52 0.83 8.91
C SER A 10 5.50 1.78 9.62
N PRO A 11 6.80 1.72 9.33
CA PRO A 11 7.79 2.66 9.86
C PRO A 11 7.52 4.09 9.35
N ILE A 12 8.05 5.10 10.05
CA ILE A 12 7.88 6.52 9.69
C ILE A 12 8.38 6.80 8.25
N GLN A 13 9.40 6.08 7.79
CA GLN A 13 9.90 6.19 6.42
C GLN A 13 8.85 5.83 5.36
N ALA A 14 7.89 4.96 5.69
CA ALA A 14 6.78 4.63 4.80
C ALA A 14 5.87 5.85 4.53
N LEU A 15 5.74 6.77 5.50
CA LEU A 15 5.01 8.02 5.30
C LEU A 15 5.67 8.87 4.20
N LYS A 16 7.01 9.00 4.23
CA LYS A 16 7.77 9.72 3.20
C LYS A 16 7.56 9.07 1.82
N TYR A 17 7.60 7.76 1.76
CA TYR A 17 7.34 7.00 0.53
C TYR A 17 5.94 7.32 -0.04
N TYR A 18 4.89 7.27 0.79
CA TYR A 18 3.53 7.56 0.36
C TYR A 18 3.37 9.01 -0.12
N TYR A 19 4.00 9.99 0.54
CA TYR A 19 3.98 11.38 0.10
C TYR A 19 4.67 11.57 -1.23
N ILE A 20 5.89 11.04 -1.40
CA ILE A 20 6.63 11.17 -2.66
C ILE A 20 5.86 10.55 -3.81
N THR A 21 5.32 9.33 -3.61
CA THR A 21 4.51 8.66 -4.64
C THR A 21 3.24 9.44 -4.99
N SER A 22 2.57 10.00 -3.99
CA SER A 22 1.38 10.84 -4.20
C SER A 22 1.72 12.14 -4.92
N CYS A 23 2.85 12.79 -4.59
CA CYS A 23 3.32 13.99 -5.29
C CYS A 23 3.67 13.71 -6.76
N ILE A 24 4.32 12.58 -7.06
CA ILE A 24 4.62 12.19 -8.45
C ILE A 24 3.31 11.97 -9.21
N GLY A 25 2.34 11.26 -8.63
CA GLY A 25 1.03 11.05 -9.25
C GLY A 25 0.29 12.37 -9.50
N LEU A 26 0.32 13.30 -8.55
CA LEU A 26 -0.27 14.63 -8.69
C LEU A 26 0.41 15.43 -9.81
N PHE A 27 1.74 15.39 -9.88
CA PHE A 27 2.48 16.08 -10.93
C PHE A 27 2.08 15.59 -12.33
N ILE A 28 2.03 14.27 -12.53
CA ILE A 28 1.60 13.67 -13.80
C ILE A 28 0.16 14.09 -14.14
N LEU A 29 -0.74 14.06 -13.18
CA LEU A 29 -2.14 14.45 -13.36
C LEU A 29 -2.28 15.93 -13.71
N LEU A 30 -1.52 16.82 -13.06
CA LEU A 30 -1.52 18.26 -13.39
C LEU A 30 -0.99 18.53 -14.80
N VAL A 31 0.04 17.80 -15.25
CA VAL A 31 0.54 17.89 -16.63
C VAL A 31 -0.56 17.50 -17.62
N ILE A 32 -1.26 16.39 -17.38
CA ILE A 32 -2.36 15.94 -18.24
C ILE A 32 -3.50 16.97 -18.26
N LEU A 33 -3.90 17.50 -17.10
CA LEU A 33 -4.94 18.53 -17.02
C LEU A 33 -4.53 19.82 -17.73
N SER A 34 -3.27 20.24 -17.63
CA SER A 34 -2.73 21.40 -18.33
C SER A 34 -2.80 21.23 -19.85
N LEU A 35 -2.44 20.03 -20.36
CA LEU A 35 -2.57 19.72 -21.80
C LEU A 35 -4.02 19.73 -22.25
N LEU A 36 -4.94 19.18 -21.46
CA LEU A 36 -6.37 19.18 -21.77
C LEU A 36 -6.95 20.61 -21.78
N LEU A 37 -6.55 21.46 -20.84
CA LEU A 37 -6.94 22.87 -20.82
C LEU A 37 -6.42 23.60 -22.07
N TYR A 38 -5.16 23.38 -22.45
CA TYR A 38 -4.59 23.96 -23.67
C TYR A 38 -5.35 23.52 -24.92
N PHE A 39 -5.67 22.24 -25.03
CA PHE A 39 -6.45 21.69 -26.14
C PHE A 39 -7.89 22.21 -26.18
N SER A 40 -8.51 22.34 -25.00
CA SER A 40 -9.84 22.95 -24.86
C SER A 40 -9.87 24.41 -25.34
N TYR A 41 -8.81 25.17 -25.04
CA TYR A 41 -8.67 26.54 -25.48
C TYR A 41 -8.53 26.65 -27.02
N LEU A 42 -7.71 25.80 -27.63
CA LEU A 42 -7.51 25.78 -29.07
C LEU A 42 -8.80 25.43 -29.88
N ASN A 43 -9.59 24.51 -29.35
CA ASN A 43 -10.81 24.04 -30.04
C ASN A 43 -12.06 24.85 -29.63
N HIS A 44 -11.92 25.97 -28.95
CA HIS A 44 -13.05 26.83 -28.54
C HIS A 44 -14.15 26.03 -27.79
N TRP A 45 -13.76 25.09 -26.94
CA TRP A 45 -14.73 24.34 -26.14
C TRP A 45 -15.49 25.29 -25.22
N TRP A 46 -16.67 24.88 -24.78
CA TRP A 46 -17.48 25.67 -23.86
C TRP A 46 -16.67 26.04 -22.60
N PRO A 47 -16.75 27.31 -22.14
CA PRO A 47 -15.98 27.79 -21.00
C PRO A 47 -16.23 26.98 -19.72
N PHE A 48 -17.39 26.31 -19.64
CA PHE A 48 -17.75 25.43 -18.53
C PHE A 48 -16.78 24.25 -18.35
N THR A 49 -16.19 23.70 -19.43
CA THR A 49 -15.23 22.60 -19.37
C THR A 49 -13.95 22.99 -18.62
N SER A 50 -13.53 24.24 -18.74
CA SER A 50 -12.35 24.77 -18.03
C SER A 50 -12.55 24.79 -16.51
N TYR A 51 -13.74 25.12 -16.05
CA TYR A 51 -14.07 25.10 -14.61
C TYR A 51 -14.08 23.65 -14.07
N ILE A 52 -14.53 22.68 -14.84
CA ILE A 52 -14.50 21.26 -14.47
C ILE A 52 -13.04 20.81 -14.28
N PHE A 53 -12.14 21.10 -15.23
CA PHE A 53 -10.74 20.71 -15.12
C PHE A 53 -10.04 21.39 -13.94
N LEU A 54 -10.37 22.64 -13.66
CA LEU A 54 -9.85 23.38 -12.52
C LEU A 54 -10.34 22.78 -11.20
N GLY A 55 -11.61 22.41 -11.12
CA GLY A 55 -12.19 21.71 -9.97
C GLY A 55 -11.54 20.34 -9.70
N LEU A 56 -11.32 19.55 -10.76
CA LEU A 56 -10.61 18.27 -10.66
C LEU A 56 -9.16 18.45 -10.17
N GLY A 57 -8.46 19.50 -10.64
CA GLY A 57 -7.13 19.83 -10.17
C GLY A 57 -7.11 20.15 -8.67
N LEU A 58 -8.04 20.97 -8.20
CA LEU A 58 -8.16 21.31 -6.79
C LEU A 58 -8.47 20.09 -5.91
N LEU A 59 -9.39 19.25 -6.36
CA LEU A 59 -9.77 18.01 -5.66
C LEU A 59 -8.60 17.04 -5.57
N SER A 60 -7.77 16.95 -6.61
CA SER A 60 -6.59 16.08 -6.61
C SER A 60 -5.50 16.56 -5.63
N ILE A 61 -5.34 17.87 -5.45
CA ILE A 61 -4.42 18.44 -4.45
C ILE A 61 -4.87 18.04 -3.04
N LEU A 62 -6.15 18.19 -2.72
CA LEU A 62 -6.72 17.78 -1.44
C LEU A 62 -6.52 16.29 -1.19
N ASN A 63 -6.78 15.45 -2.19
CA ASN A 63 -6.57 14.01 -2.09
C ASN A 63 -5.09 13.64 -1.83
N THR A 64 -4.16 14.35 -2.47
CA THR A 64 -2.71 14.12 -2.27
C THR A 64 -2.25 14.46 -0.86
N CYS A 65 -2.86 15.46 -0.22
CA CYS A 65 -2.54 15.78 1.18
C CYS A 65 -3.09 14.74 2.16
N ILE A 66 -4.29 14.23 1.92
CA ILE A 66 -5.02 13.37 2.86
C ILE A 66 -4.66 11.88 2.69
N SER A 67 -4.53 11.41 1.44
CA SER A 67 -4.35 9.98 1.13
C SER A 67 -3.13 9.32 1.81
N PRO A 68 -1.91 9.92 1.83
CA PRO A 68 -0.75 9.31 2.46
C PRO A 68 -0.89 9.19 3.98
N LEU A 69 -1.52 10.17 4.63
CA LEU A 69 -1.79 10.13 6.07
C LEU A 69 -2.73 8.97 6.43
N ILE A 70 -3.77 8.77 5.61
CA ILE A 70 -4.72 7.68 5.79
C ILE A 70 -4.02 6.33 5.63
N LYS A 71 -3.27 6.13 4.55
CA LYS A 71 -2.54 4.89 4.30
C LYS A 71 -1.57 4.56 5.42
N TYR A 72 -0.88 5.56 5.96
CA TYR A 72 0.04 5.37 7.06
C TYR A 72 -0.66 5.07 8.39
N ARG A 73 -1.75 5.76 8.69
CA ARG A 73 -2.39 5.72 10.01
C ARG A 73 -3.31 4.51 10.21
N TYR A 74 -3.93 4.00 9.15
CA TYR A 74 -5.02 3.02 9.25
C TYR A 74 -4.68 1.62 8.72
N HIS A 75 -3.44 1.37 8.30
CA HIS A 75 -2.98 0.05 7.93
C HIS A 75 -2.19 -0.60 9.06
N TYR A 76 -2.70 -1.72 9.55
CA TYR A 76 -2.09 -2.51 10.61
C TYR A 76 -1.96 -3.94 10.15
N TYR A 77 -0.93 -4.65 10.63
CA TYR A 77 -0.80 -6.06 10.42
C TYR A 77 -0.42 -6.77 11.71
N LYS A 78 -0.76 -8.04 11.81
CA LYS A 78 -0.39 -8.94 12.89
C LYS A 78 -0.14 -10.32 12.31
N ILE A 79 0.95 -10.93 12.72
CA ILE A 79 1.29 -12.30 12.38
C ILE A 79 1.11 -13.13 13.65
N HIS A 80 0.22 -14.10 13.58
CA HIS A 80 0.02 -15.09 14.63
C HIS A 80 0.69 -16.41 14.23
N GLU A 81 0.69 -17.39 15.13
CA GLU A 81 1.32 -18.69 14.86
C GLU A 81 0.75 -19.37 13.62
N ASP A 82 -0.56 -19.34 13.41
CA ASP A 82 -1.25 -20.06 12.35
C ASP A 82 -1.85 -19.15 11.27
N PHE A 83 -1.95 -17.85 11.51
CA PHE A 83 -2.63 -16.94 10.60
C PHE A 83 -2.04 -15.54 10.56
N VAL A 84 -2.25 -14.90 9.43
CA VAL A 84 -1.90 -13.51 9.18
C VAL A 84 -3.18 -12.68 9.17
N ILE A 85 -3.19 -11.56 9.91
CA ILE A 85 -4.30 -10.63 10.00
C ILE A 85 -3.84 -9.29 9.47
N LEU A 86 -4.54 -8.77 8.46
CA LEU A 86 -4.40 -7.39 8.01
C LEU A 86 -5.68 -6.61 8.32
N LYS A 87 -5.52 -5.47 8.99
CA LYS A 87 -6.62 -4.55 9.27
C LYS A 87 -6.42 -3.25 8.54
N ARG A 88 -7.41 -2.89 7.73
CA ARG A 88 -7.52 -1.58 7.09
C ARG A 88 -8.72 -0.86 7.72
N LEU A 89 -8.43 0.07 8.61
CA LEU A 89 -9.44 0.76 9.44
C LEU A 89 -9.71 2.17 8.87
N TYR A 90 -10.12 2.27 7.60
CA TYR A 90 -10.57 3.53 7.03
C TYR A 90 -12.10 3.62 7.10
N ILE A 91 -12.78 4.31 6.18
CA ILE A 91 -14.25 4.43 6.15
C ILE A 91 -14.93 3.06 6.19
N PHE A 92 -14.40 2.10 5.42
CA PHE A 92 -14.83 0.70 5.46
C PHE A 92 -13.78 -0.13 6.21
N LYS A 93 -14.17 -0.69 7.34
CA LYS A 93 -13.31 -1.61 8.09
C LYS A 93 -13.18 -2.89 7.28
N LYS A 94 -11.99 -3.17 6.76
CA LYS A 94 -11.69 -4.43 6.08
C LYS A 94 -10.65 -5.17 6.90
N GLU A 95 -11.00 -6.38 7.29
CA GLU A 95 -10.12 -7.32 7.98
C GLU A 95 -9.90 -8.52 7.06
N GLU A 96 -8.65 -8.74 6.68
CA GLU A 96 -8.24 -9.87 5.86
C GLU A 96 -7.48 -10.85 6.76
N LEU A 97 -7.99 -12.06 6.88
CA LEU A 97 -7.40 -13.14 7.66
C LEU A 97 -7.09 -14.30 6.73
N SER A 98 -5.86 -14.81 6.80
CA SER A 98 -5.48 -16.02 6.07
C SER A 98 -4.65 -16.94 6.94
N LYS A 99 -4.90 -18.25 6.84
CA LYS A 99 -4.04 -19.26 7.42
C LYS A 99 -2.72 -19.31 6.67
N ILE A 100 -1.60 -19.47 7.40
CA ILE A 100 -0.25 -19.57 6.83
C ILE A 100 -0.15 -20.79 5.90
N GLU A 101 -0.75 -21.91 6.23
CA GLU A 101 -0.80 -23.14 5.41
C GLU A 101 -1.40 -22.94 4.00
N ARG A 102 -2.23 -21.91 3.81
CA ARG A 102 -2.85 -21.60 2.51
C ARG A 102 -1.98 -20.71 1.61
N ILE A 103 -0.84 -20.24 2.11
CA ILE A 103 0.08 -19.39 1.37
C ILE A 103 0.85 -20.27 0.39
N GLN A 104 0.74 -19.97 -0.91
CA GLN A 104 1.44 -20.69 -1.98
C GLN A 104 2.82 -20.09 -2.25
N PHE A 105 2.91 -18.76 -2.29
CA PHE A 105 4.19 -18.06 -2.43
C PHE A 105 4.13 -16.65 -1.85
N ILE A 106 5.33 -16.13 -1.59
CA ILE A 106 5.56 -14.80 -1.02
C ILE A 106 6.34 -14.00 -2.04
N ASP A 107 5.81 -12.85 -2.43
CA ASP A 107 6.49 -11.88 -3.27
C ASP A 107 6.95 -10.69 -2.46
N ILE A 108 8.23 -10.32 -2.60
CA ILE A 108 8.81 -9.12 -1.98
C ILE A 108 9.17 -8.16 -3.08
N GLY A 109 8.32 -7.16 -3.26
CA GLY A 109 8.50 -6.11 -4.25
C GLY A 109 9.33 -4.94 -3.73
N THR A 110 10.30 -4.51 -4.55
CA THR A 110 11.10 -3.31 -4.29
C THR A 110 11.04 -2.38 -5.50
N ASN A 111 10.71 -1.11 -5.27
CA ASN A 111 10.78 -0.06 -6.26
C ASN A 111 12.05 0.79 -6.05
N PRO A 112 12.56 1.52 -7.05
CA PRO A 112 13.72 2.39 -6.88
C PRO A 112 13.61 3.39 -5.72
N LEU A 113 12.40 3.90 -5.47
CA LEU A 113 12.10 4.80 -4.37
C LEU A 113 12.08 4.07 -3.01
N SER A 114 11.46 2.89 -2.94
CA SER A 114 11.42 2.09 -1.72
C SER A 114 12.81 1.59 -1.34
N LYS A 115 13.64 1.23 -2.33
CA LYS A 115 15.04 0.83 -2.12
C LYS A 115 15.87 1.94 -1.47
N LYS A 116 15.73 3.20 -1.90
CA LYS A 116 16.42 4.36 -1.28
C LYS A 116 16.00 4.60 0.18
N LEU A 117 14.80 4.17 0.56
CA LEU A 117 14.25 4.33 1.91
C LEU A 117 14.37 3.07 2.76
N ASN A 118 15.03 2.01 2.26
CA ASN A 118 15.14 0.67 2.87
C ASN A 118 13.75 0.10 3.25
N LEU A 119 12.82 0.19 2.30
CA LEU A 119 11.44 -0.24 2.44
C LEU A 119 11.10 -1.30 1.39
N ASN A 120 10.28 -2.27 1.78
CA ASN A 120 9.78 -3.33 0.91
C ASN A 120 8.26 -3.46 1.04
N SER A 121 7.63 -3.96 -0.03
CA SER A 121 6.26 -4.45 0.00
C SER A 121 6.26 -5.97 0.04
N ILE A 122 5.40 -6.56 0.86
CA ILE A 122 5.17 -8.01 0.89
C ILE A 122 3.78 -8.29 0.34
N THR A 123 3.70 -9.25 -0.55
CA THR A 123 2.44 -9.76 -1.08
C THR A 123 2.42 -11.27 -0.89
N LEU A 124 1.40 -11.76 -0.19
CA LEU A 124 1.16 -13.18 0.02
C LEU A 124 0.09 -13.66 -0.97
N PHE A 125 0.41 -14.68 -1.71
CA PHE A 125 -0.52 -15.32 -2.63
C PHE A 125 -1.04 -16.61 -2.03
N THR A 126 -2.36 -16.69 -1.93
CA THR A 126 -3.08 -17.88 -1.44
C THR A 126 -3.91 -18.49 -2.58
N ALA A 127 -4.44 -19.69 -2.38
CA ALA A 127 -5.25 -20.37 -3.39
C ALA A 127 -6.52 -19.60 -3.81
N GLY A 128 -6.99 -18.64 -3.02
CA GLY A 128 -8.26 -17.92 -3.28
C GLY A 128 -8.14 -16.41 -3.41
N HIS A 129 -7.10 -15.78 -2.83
CA HIS A 129 -6.94 -14.32 -2.84
C HIS A 129 -5.50 -13.91 -2.57
N THR A 130 -5.22 -12.64 -2.84
CA THR A 130 -3.92 -12.02 -2.61
C THR A 130 -4.01 -11.08 -1.41
N ILE A 131 -3.03 -11.16 -0.50
CA ILE A 131 -2.93 -10.32 0.69
C ILE A 131 -1.70 -9.43 0.55
N SER A 132 -1.89 -8.12 0.46
CA SER A 132 -0.80 -7.15 0.36
C SER A 132 -0.58 -6.44 1.70
N PHE A 133 0.62 -6.59 2.23
CA PHE A 133 1.05 -5.88 3.45
C PHE A 133 1.22 -4.38 3.18
N PRO A 134 1.11 -3.55 4.23
CA PRO A 134 1.57 -2.18 4.16
C PRO A 134 3.09 -2.15 3.89
N ILE A 135 3.59 -1.01 3.45
CA ILE A 135 5.04 -0.82 3.25
C ILE A 135 5.75 -0.95 4.61
N ILE A 136 6.73 -1.83 4.69
CA ILE A 136 7.51 -2.15 5.89
C ILE A 136 9.01 -2.01 5.65
N SER A 137 9.81 -2.05 6.70
CA SER A 137 11.27 -2.02 6.57
C SER A 137 11.80 -3.30 5.94
N GLU A 138 12.93 -3.21 5.25
CA GLU A 138 13.58 -4.37 4.62
C GLU A 138 13.89 -5.49 5.62
N LYS A 139 14.42 -5.13 6.81
CA LYS A 139 14.71 -6.10 7.88
C LYS A 139 13.45 -6.82 8.36
N GLU A 140 12.36 -6.09 8.50
CA GLU A 140 11.09 -6.62 8.94
C GLU A 140 10.48 -7.53 7.88
N ALA A 141 10.61 -7.17 6.59
CA ALA A 141 10.18 -7.99 5.47
C ALA A 141 10.91 -9.34 5.43
N GLN A 142 12.23 -9.34 5.62
CA GLN A 142 13.04 -10.56 5.69
C GLN A 142 12.67 -11.43 6.90
N ASN A 143 12.44 -10.83 8.05
CA ASN A 143 12.00 -11.56 9.24
C ASN A 143 10.64 -12.23 9.04
N ILE A 144 9.69 -11.52 8.45
CA ILE A 144 8.35 -12.05 8.14
C ILE A 144 8.47 -13.21 7.16
N GLN A 145 9.26 -13.04 6.10
CA GLN A 145 9.49 -14.10 5.11
C GLN A 145 10.07 -15.36 5.78
N GLN A 146 11.10 -15.22 6.58
CA GLN A 146 11.71 -16.35 7.29
C GLN A 146 10.73 -17.05 8.23
N GLN A 147 9.96 -16.29 9.00
CA GLN A 147 8.96 -16.85 9.91
C GLN A 147 7.89 -17.66 9.15
N ILE A 148 7.38 -17.14 8.04
CA ILE A 148 6.37 -17.84 7.25
C ILE A 148 6.96 -19.09 6.60
N LEU A 149 8.19 -19.00 6.04
CA LEU A 149 8.85 -20.14 5.41
C LEU A 149 9.17 -21.27 6.40
N LEU A 150 9.62 -20.94 7.61
CA LEU A 150 9.87 -21.93 8.66
C LEU A 150 8.59 -22.68 9.05
N ARG A 151 7.47 -21.97 9.13
CA ARG A 151 6.16 -22.57 9.46
C ARG A 151 5.61 -23.45 8.34
N LEU A 152 5.78 -23.01 7.08
CA LEU A 152 5.40 -23.83 5.93
C LEU A 152 6.21 -25.13 5.85
N ARG A 153 7.49 -25.11 6.22
CA ARG A 153 8.31 -26.33 6.30
C ARG A 153 7.86 -27.24 7.43
N GLY A 154 7.63 -26.71 8.63
CA GLY A 154 7.16 -27.50 9.78
C GLY A 154 5.80 -28.16 9.53
N ALA A 155 4.89 -27.50 8.82
CA ALA A 155 3.60 -28.08 8.47
C ALA A 155 3.70 -29.23 7.43
N ASN A 156 4.79 -29.29 6.64
CA ASN A 156 5.05 -30.39 5.70
C ASN A 156 5.76 -31.58 6.34
N ASP A 157 6.42 -31.39 7.49
CA ASP A 157 7.14 -32.46 8.19
C ASP A 157 6.22 -33.26 9.15
N ASP A 158 4.99 -32.78 9.39
CA ASP A 158 3.99 -33.42 10.25
C ASP A 158 2.94 -34.26 9.47
N VAL A 159 3.19 -34.55 8.19
CA VAL A 159 2.43 -35.45 7.31
C VAL A 159 3.31 -36.60 6.89
#